data_6804673f4c44056504cf0ad2912bd460
#
_entry.id   6804673f4c44056504cf0ad2912bd460
#
_cell.length_a   1.000
_cell.length_b   1.000
_cell.length_c   1.000
_cell.angle_alpha   90.00
_cell.angle_beta   90.00
_cell.angle_gamma   90.00
#
_symmetry.space_group_name_H-M   'P 1'
#
loop_
_entity.id
_entity.type
_entity.pdbx_description
1 polymer ?
#
loop_
_entity_poly.entity_id
_entity_poly.type
_entity_poly.pdbx_seq_one_letter_code
_entity_poly.pdbx_strand_id
1 'polypeptide(L)'
;DGNMSTLNAPEEVELAERLTSMHSWADMAKFARSGGEANSIAIRIARAASGKDNVAFCGYHGWHDWYLASNLSDKHGLDGHLLPGLSPNGVPKNLKGSVYPFEYNDYDTLEGLVNTSNIGVIKMEVFRNKEPENNFLQKIRKLASEKNIVLIFDECTSGFRKSFGGLHKLYAVEPDMAMFGKALGNGYAVTAVIGKKEMMKAAETTFISSTFWTERIGSAAALATLKVMEKEKSWEKITATGEYITNKWQEIANHFDLPIATSGLAALA
;
A
#
# COMPACT_ATOMS: atom_id res chain seq x y z
N ASP A 1 -5.15 -29.62 8.84
CA ASP A 1 -5.09 -28.79 7.63
C ASP A 1 -6.43 -28.15 7.33
N GLY A 2 -6.91 -27.23 8.01
CA GLY A 2 -8.15 -26.48 7.81
C GLY A 2 -8.00 -25.05 8.25
N ASN A 3 -9.10 -24.34 8.38
CA ASN A 3 -9.10 -23.03 8.97
C ASN A 3 -9.01 -23.10 10.50
N MET A 4 -8.25 -22.20 11.05
CA MET A 4 -8.10 -22.01 12.49
C MET A 4 -8.85 -20.74 12.93
N SER A 5 -10.12 -20.60 12.57
CA SER A 5 -10.89 -19.35 12.66
C SER A 5 -10.87 -18.63 14.01
N THR A 6 -10.57 -19.36 15.09
CA THR A 6 -10.43 -18.80 16.46
C THR A 6 -9.02 -18.90 17.02
N LEU A 7 -8.09 -19.54 16.30
CA LEU A 7 -6.71 -19.75 16.71
C LEU A 7 -5.78 -19.36 15.55
N ASN A 8 -4.60 -18.88 15.85
CA ASN A 8 -3.57 -18.59 14.85
C ASN A 8 -2.82 -19.88 14.48
N ALA A 9 -2.54 -20.05 13.19
CA ALA A 9 -1.64 -21.10 12.74
C ALA A 9 -0.17 -20.73 13.05
N PRO A 10 0.72 -21.70 13.29
CA PRO A 10 2.14 -21.42 13.54
C PRO A 10 2.77 -20.57 12.43
N GLU A 11 2.47 -20.84 11.17
CA GLU A 11 3.00 -20.10 10.02
C GLU A 11 2.50 -18.66 9.96
N GLU A 12 1.31 -18.40 10.49
CA GLU A 12 0.78 -17.04 10.59
C GLU A 12 1.58 -16.22 11.62
N VAL A 13 1.89 -16.82 12.78
CA VAL A 13 2.71 -16.20 13.83
C VAL A 13 4.12 -15.96 13.31
N GLU A 14 4.75 -16.97 12.69
CA GLU A 14 6.10 -16.85 12.12
C GLU A 14 6.16 -15.77 11.03
N LEU A 15 5.14 -15.68 10.18
CA LEU A 15 5.07 -14.64 9.15
C LEU A 15 4.93 -13.24 9.77
N ALA A 16 4.13 -13.09 10.83
CA ALA A 16 3.99 -11.83 11.53
C ALA A 16 5.33 -11.38 12.15
N GLU A 17 6.03 -12.28 12.85
CA GLU A 17 7.35 -12.05 13.41
C GLU A 17 8.38 -11.70 12.33
N ARG A 18 8.33 -12.40 11.20
CA ARG A 18 9.24 -12.16 10.08
C ARG A 18 9.04 -10.77 9.46
N LEU A 19 7.79 -10.36 9.24
CA LEU A 19 7.47 -9.05 8.66
C LEU A 19 7.80 -7.90 9.61
N THR A 20 7.51 -8.03 10.89
CA THR A 20 7.84 -6.99 11.88
C THR A 20 9.34 -6.91 12.13
N SER A 21 10.06 -8.01 12.15
CA SER A 21 11.53 -8.00 12.27
C SER A 21 12.24 -7.31 11.10
N MET A 22 11.67 -7.37 9.88
CA MET A 22 12.18 -6.65 8.71
C MET A 22 11.90 -5.15 8.75
N HIS A 23 10.91 -4.72 9.54
CA HIS A 23 10.40 -3.35 9.63
C HIS A 23 10.36 -2.93 11.09
N SER A 24 11.51 -2.51 11.63
CA SER A 24 11.73 -2.24 13.07
C SER A 24 10.76 -1.21 13.69
N TRP A 25 10.07 -0.44 12.86
CA TRP A 25 9.03 0.50 13.27
C TRP A 25 7.66 -0.16 13.48
N ALA A 26 7.46 -1.39 13.00
CA ALA A 26 6.19 -2.11 13.08
C ALA A 26 6.23 -3.15 14.20
N ASP A 27 5.17 -3.21 15.00
CA ASP A 27 5.05 -4.11 16.17
C ASP A 27 4.05 -5.24 15.93
N MET A 28 3.06 -5.02 15.05
CA MET A 28 1.93 -5.93 14.87
C MET A 28 1.62 -6.13 13.39
N ALA A 29 1.04 -7.31 13.07
CA ALA A 29 0.56 -7.64 11.73
C ALA A 29 -0.86 -8.17 11.77
N LYS A 30 -1.63 -7.93 10.68
CA LYS A 30 -2.92 -8.54 10.40
C LYS A 30 -2.96 -9.00 8.95
N PHE A 31 -3.40 -10.23 8.73
CA PHE A 31 -3.41 -10.84 7.40
C PHE A 31 -4.79 -10.81 6.77
N ALA A 32 -4.81 -10.80 5.43
CA ALA A 32 -5.99 -10.95 4.59
C ALA A 32 -5.60 -11.65 3.27
N ARG A 33 -6.52 -11.74 2.31
CA ARG A 33 -6.28 -12.49 1.06
C ARG A 33 -6.07 -11.60 -0.15
N SER A 34 -6.71 -10.44 -0.19
CA SER A 34 -6.67 -9.54 -1.34
C SER A 34 -6.19 -8.13 -0.95
N GLY A 35 -5.69 -7.40 -1.95
CA GLY A 35 -5.27 -6.01 -1.74
C GLY A 35 -6.44 -5.10 -1.33
N GLY A 36 -7.64 -5.32 -1.87
CA GLY A 36 -8.85 -4.58 -1.48
C GLY A 36 -9.21 -4.77 -0.01
N GLU A 37 -9.18 -6.02 0.49
CA GLU A 37 -9.39 -6.31 1.91
C GLU A 37 -8.34 -5.64 2.79
N ALA A 38 -7.04 -5.80 2.46
CA ALA A 38 -5.96 -5.18 3.22
C ALA A 38 -6.08 -3.65 3.25
N ASN A 39 -6.48 -3.03 2.13
CA ASN A 39 -6.76 -1.61 2.05
C ASN A 39 -7.89 -1.20 3.01
N SER A 40 -9.01 -1.91 2.98
CA SER A 40 -10.17 -1.62 3.86
C SER A 40 -9.84 -1.85 5.33
N ILE A 41 -9.07 -2.89 5.64
CA ILE A 41 -8.57 -3.16 7.00
C ILE A 41 -7.72 -1.98 7.48
N ALA A 42 -6.73 -1.56 6.70
CA ALA A 42 -5.82 -0.47 7.07
C ALA A 42 -6.57 0.85 7.29
N ILE A 43 -7.51 1.20 6.41
CA ILE A 43 -8.34 2.40 6.56
C ILE A 43 -9.23 2.33 7.80
N ARG A 44 -9.86 1.17 8.08
CA ARG A 44 -10.71 1.01 9.25
C ARG A 44 -9.91 1.14 10.55
N ILE A 45 -8.75 0.51 10.64
CA ILE A 45 -7.86 0.63 11.80
C ILE A 45 -7.41 2.09 11.97
N ALA A 46 -6.97 2.74 10.89
CA ALA A 46 -6.48 4.11 10.95
C ALA A 46 -7.56 5.14 11.34
N ARG A 47 -8.80 4.98 10.83
CA ARG A 47 -9.95 5.79 11.25
C ARG A 47 -10.25 5.59 12.74
N ALA A 48 -10.27 4.35 13.21
CA ALA A 48 -10.50 4.06 14.63
C ALA A 48 -9.37 4.61 15.53
N ALA A 49 -8.12 4.53 15.08
CA ALA A 49 -6.96 5.04 15.81
C ALA A 49 -6.92 6.58 15.85
N SER A 50 -7.23 7.24 14.73
CA SER A 50 -7.22 8.72 14.65
C SER A 50 -8.48 9.37 15.22
N GLY A 51 -9.59 8.63 15.34
CA GLY A 51 -10.91 9.19 15.69
C GLY A 51 -11.50 10.13 14.62
N LYS A 52 -10.99 10.07 13.38
CA LYS A 52 -11.41 10.92 12.26
C LYS A 52 -11.76 10.07 11.03
N ASP A 53 -12.76 10.52 10.26
CA ASP A 53 -13.28 9.76 9.12
C ASP A 53 -12.59 10.04 7.79
N ASN A 54 -12.00 11.25 7.62
CA ASN A 54 -11.53 11.71 6.34
C ASN A 54 -10.13 11.19 6.00
N VAL A 55 -9.97 10.78 4.74
CA VAL A 55 -8.74 10.20 4.19
C VAL A 55 -8.25 11.05 3.02
N ALA A 56 -7.03 11.55 3.08
CA ALA A 56 -6.32 12.00 1.90
C ALA A 56 -5.56 10.83 1.26
N PHE A 57 -5.64 10.68 -0.05
CA PHE A 57 -4.97 9.55 -0.70
C PHE A 57 -4.29 9.92 -2.02
N CYS A 58 -3.23 9.17 -2.37
CA CYS A 58 -2.55 9.25 -3.65
C CYS A 58 -2.17 7.84 -4.13
N GLY A 59 -2.54 7.49 -5.36
CA GLY A 59 -2.26 6.21 -5.98
C GLY A 59 -3.47 5.27 -6.06
N TYR A 60 -3.20 4.02 -6.44
CA TYR A 60 -4.22 2.98 -6.62
C TYR A 60 -4.39 2.13 -5.36
N HIS A 61 -5.62 2.02 -4.85
CA HIS A 61 -5.91 1.33 -3.59
C HIS A 61 -7.08 0.33 -3.66
N GLY A 62 -7.27 -0.31 -4.78
CA GLY A 62 -8.31 -1.33 -4.97
C GLY A 62 -9.64 -0.75 -5.48
N TRP A 63 -10.75 -1.40 -5.14
CA TRP A 63 -12.06 -1.13 -5.70
C TRP A 63 -13.17 -0.96 -4.66
N HIS A 64 -12.83 -1.03 -3.37
CA HIS A 64 -13.82 -0.95 -2.29
C HIS A 64 -14.44 0.44 -2.19
N ASP A 65 -15.65 0.50 -1.64
CA ASP A 65 -16.49 1.70 -1.57
C ASP A 65 -15.76 2.93 -1.02
N TRP A 66 -14.93 2.75 0.02
CA TRP A 66 -14.20 3.85 0.61
C TRP A 66 -13.30 4.59 -0.41
N TYR A 67 -12.70 3.85 -1.36
CA TYR A 67 -11.81 4.41 -2.38
C TYR A 67 -12.61 5.01 -3.55
N LEU A 68 -13.60 4.27 -4.07
CA LEU A 68 -14.45 4.74 -5.15
C LEU A 68 -15.35 5.92 -4.75
N ALA A 69 -15.55 6.16 -3.45
CA ALA A 69 -16.28 7.31 -2.92
C ALA A 69 -15.64 8.66 -3.34
N SER A 70 -14.39 8.70 -3.76
CA SER A 70 -13.76 9.88 -4.35
C SER A 70 -14.57 10.43 -5.52
N ASN A 71 -15.06 9.57 -6.41
CA ASN A 71 -15.85 9.96 -7.59
C ASN A 71 -17.30 10.36 -7.27
N LEU A 72 -17.73 10.29 -6.01
CA LEU A 72 -18.99 10.89 -5.56
C LEU A 72 -18.86 12.41 -5.34
N SER A 73 -17.67 12.89 -5.02
CA SER A 73 -17.39 14.32 -4.80
C SER A 73 -17.03 15.03 -6.10
N ASP A 74 -16.16 14.41 -6.87
CA ASP A 74 -15.74 14.84 -8.21
C ASP A 74 -15.67 13.59 -9.10
N LYS A 75 -16.41 13.59 -10.21
CA LYS A 75 -16.44 12.48 -11.17
C LYS A 75 -15.07 12.12 -11.78
N HIS A 76 -14.09 13.00 -11.64
CA HIS A 76 -12.71 12.86 -12.09
C HIS A 76 -11.72 12.58 -10.94
N GLY A 77 -12.20 12.41 -9.71
CA GLY A 77 -11.35 12.27 -8.52
C GLY A 77 -10.37 11.10 -8.56
N LEU A 78 -10.60 10.09 -9.40
CA LEU A 78 -9.72 8.93 -9.59
C LEU A 78 -8.97 8.93 -10.93
N ASP A 79 -9.18 9.90 -11.83
CA ASP A 79 -8.62 9.87 -13.19
C ASP A 79 -7.07 9.83 -13.20
N GLY A 80 -6.42 10.47 -12.24
CA GLY A 80 -4.96 10.43 -12.05
C GLY A 80 -4.44 9.20 -11.28
N HIS A 81 -5.31 8.38 -10.69
CA HIS A 81 -4.95 7.30 -9.77
C HIS A 81 -5.38 5.91 -10.26
N LEU A 82 -6.38 5.84 -11.11
CA LEU A 82 -6.98 4.63 -11.66
C LEU A 82 -7.34 4.90 -13.13
N LEU A 83 -8.22 4.10 -13.71
CA LEU A 83 -8.72 4.35 -15.06
C LEU A 83 -9.63 5.59 -15.06
N PRO A 84 -9.48 6.51 -16.04
CA PRO A 84 -10.32 7.70 -16.11
C PRO A 84 -11.77 7.35 -16.46
N GLY A 85 -12.71 8.21 -16.03
CA GLY A 85 -14.12 8.10 -16.35
C GLY A 85 -14.89 7.01 -15.60
N LEU A 86 -14.36 6.46 -14.51
CA LEU A 86 -15.04 5.45 -13.71
C LEU A 86 -16.25 6.03 -12.96
N SER A 87 -17.41 5.37 -13.14
CA SER A 87 -18.62 5.73 -12.41
C SER A 87 -18.63 5.09 -11.01
N PRO A 88 -18.98 5.83 -9.94
CA PRO A 88 -19.15 5.28 -8.59
C PRO A 88 -20.51 4.58 -8.41
N ASN A 89 -21.02 3.90 -9.43
CA ASN A 89 -22.29 3.19 -9.36
C ASN A 89 -22.24 2.10 -8.28
N GLY A 90 -23.26 2.09 -7.42
CA GLY A 90 -23.36 1.16 -6.29
C GLY A 90 -22.67 1.64 -5.01
N VAL A 91 -21.81 2.67 -5.07
CA VAL A 91 -21.20 3.25 -3.86
C VAL A 91 -22.24 4.08 -3.08
N PRO A 92 -22.38 3.88 -1.76
CA PRO A 92 -23.32 4.64 -0.94
C PRO A 92 -23.05 6.15 -0.98
N LYS A 93 -24.07 6.94 -1.31
CA LYS A 93 -23.93 8.40 -1.51
C LYS A 93 -23.50 9.16 -0.24
N ASN A 94 -23.77 8.62 0.94
CA ASN A 94 -23.35 9.21 2.20
C ASN A 94 -21.85 9.12 2.47
N LEU A 95 -21.08 8.38 1.65
CA LEU A 95 -19.62 8.39 1.67
C LEU A 95 -19.01 9.60 0.94
N LYS A 96 -19.84 10.41 0.26
CA LYS A 96 -19.38 11.64 -0.38
C LYS A 96 -18.67 12.56 0.64
N GLY A 97 -17.46 13.02 0.28
CA GLY A 97 -16.68 13.91 1.14
C GLY A 97 -15.93 13.22 2.27
N SER A 98 -15.78 11.90 2.22
CA SER A 98 -14.97 11.13 3.18
C SER A 98 -13.58 10.80 2.68
N VAL A 99 -13.28 11.01 1.38
CA VAL A 99 -11.98 10.77 0.76
C VAL A 99 -11.61 11.88 -0.22
N TYR A 100 -10.33 12.25 -0.22
CA TYR A 100 -9.78 13.40 -0.92
C TYR A 100 -8.52 12.99 -1.68
N PRO A 101 -8.53 12.99 -3.02
CA PRO A 101 -7.36 12.70 -3.82
C PRO A 101 -6.36 13.86 -3.82
N PHE A 102 -5.08 13.54 -3.91
CA PHE A 102 -4.01 14.49 -4.23
C PHE A 102 -3.00 13.83 -5.16
N GLU A 103 -2.36 14.63 -6.02
CA GLU A 103 -1.39 14.12 -6.98
C GLU A 103 -0.02 13.84 -6.32
N TYR A 104 0.70 12.86 -6.87
CA TYR A 104 2.04 12.52 -6.40
C TYR A 104 3.01 13.67 -6.67
N ASN A 105 3.81 14.04 -5.67
CA ASN A 105 4.69 15.21 -5.61
C ASN A 105 3.97 16.56 -5.44
N ASP A 106 2.66 16.61 -5.28
CA ASP A 106 1.89 17.81 -4.96
C ASP A 106 1.67 17.94 -3.45
N TYR A 107 2.70 18.43 -2.76
CA TYR A 107 2.65 18.64 -1.31
C TYR A 107 1.70 19.78 -0.92
N ASP A 108 1.61 20.83 -1.72
CA ASP A 108 0.83 22.02 -1.39
C ASP A 108 -0.68 21.71 -1.38
N THR A 109 -1.15 20.92 -2.34
CA THR A 109 -2.54 20.40 -2.34
C THR A 109 -2.80 19.54 -1.10
N LEU A 110 -1.89 18.62 -0.74
CA LEU A 110 -2.05 17.80 0.46
C LEU A 110 -2.11 18.66 1.73
N GLU A 111 -1.22 19.61 1.89
CA GLU A 111 -1.20 20.52 3.05
C GLU A 111 -2.48 21.34 3.14
N GLY A 112 -2.99 21.85 2.01
CA GLY A 112 -4.29 22.52 1.91
C GLY A 112 -5.45 21.62 2.38
N LEU A 113 -5.51 20.37 1.95
CA LEU A 113 -6.51 19.38 2.39
C LEU A 113 -6.43 19.12 3.90
N VAL A 114 -5.23 18.96 4.43
CA VAL A 114 -5.00 18.72 5.87
C VAL A 114 -5.51 19.90 6.71
N ASN A 115 -5.34 21.11 6.23
CA ASN A 115 -5.75 22.33 6.95
C ASN A 115 -7.27 22.60 6.86
N THR A 116 -7.98 22.09 5.84
CA THR A 116 -9.39 22.42 5.58
C THR A 116 -10.38 21.28 5.80
N SER A 117 -9.94 20.02 5.74
CA SER A 117 -10.85 18.87 5.60
C SER A 117 -10.81 17.86 6.75
N ASN A 118 -10.29 18.23 7.92
CA ASN A 118 -10.20 17.37 9.12
C ASN A 118 -9.64 15.96 8.80
N ILE A 119 -8.55 15.89 8.03
CA ILE A 119 -7.92 14.64 7.63
C ILE A 119 -7.39 13.88 8.86
N GLY A 120 -7.72 12.60 8.94
CA GLY A 120 -7.22 11.67 9.97
C GLY A 120 -6.23 10.65 9.45
N VAL A 121 -6.24 10.42 8.14
CA VAL A 121 -5.42 9.40 7.47
C VAL A 121 -4.85 9.97 6.18
N ILE A 122 -3.56 9.79 5.97
CA ILE A 122 -2.91 9.95 4.66
C ILE A 122 -2.52 8.57 4.18
N LYS A 123 -3.00 8.18 2.99
CA LYS A 123 -2.70 6.88 2.38
C LYS A 123 -2.13 7.06 0.99
N MET A 124 -0.96 6.45 0.72
CA MET A 124 -0.33 6.59 -0.59
C MET A 124 0.56 5.41 -0.95
N GLU A 125 0.82 5.22 -2.25
CA GLU A 125 1.93 4.40 -2.71
C GLU A 125 3.25 5.16 -2.49
N VAL A 126 4.31 4.44 -2.13
CA VAL A 126 5.64 5.07 -1.91
C VAL A 126 6.25 5.56 -3.23
N PHE A 127 6.11 4.75 -4.26
CA PHE A 127 6.56 5.04 -5.62
C PHE A 127 5.91 4.04 -6.58
N ARG A 128 5.46 4.53 -7.69
CA ARG A 128 4.92 3.71 -8.77
C ARG A 128 5.42 4.18 -10.14
N ASN A 129 5.01 5.36 -10.57
CA ASN A 129 5.31 5.93 -11.89
C ASN A 129 6.31 7.08 -11.84
N LYS A 130 6.41 7.78 -10.70
CA LYS A 130 7.32 8.90 -10.49
C LYS A 130 8.09 8.68 -9.20
N GLU A 131 9.35 9.11 -9.18
CA GLU A 131 10.13 9.15 -7.94
C GLU A 131 9.68 10.33 -7.06
N PRO A 132 9.85 10.22 -5.73
CA PRO A 132 9.57 11.34 -4.84
C PRO A 132 10.59 12.46 -5.04
N GLU A 133 10.11 13.68 -5.31
CA GLU A 133 10.91 14.86 -5.54
C GLU A 133 10.94 15.78 -4.31
N ASN A 134 11.97 16.60 -4.16
CA ASN A 134 12.03 17.65 -3.16
C ASN A 134 11.74 17.21 -1.72
N ASN A 135 12.19 16.03 -1.33
CA ASN A 135 11.92 15.39 -0.02
C ASN A 135 10.41 15.20 0.25
N PHE A 136 9.63 14.86 -0.78
CA PHE A 136 8.17 14.73 -0.69
C PHE A 136 7.72 13.79 0.43
N LEU A 137 8.28 12.57 0.50
CA LEU A 137 7.91 11.59 1.53
C LEU A 137 8.27 12.07 2.95
N GLN A 138 9.43 12.71 3.12
CA GLN A 138 9.87 13.28 4.40
C GLN A 138 8.94 14.43 4.85
N LYS A 139 8.52 15.30 3.93
CA LYS A 139 7.56 16.36 4.20
C LYS A 139 6.21 15.81 4.64
N ILE A 140 5.71 14.76 3.96
CA ILE A 140 4.45 14.09 4.32
C ILE A 140 4.56 13.45 5.71
N ARG A 141 5.67 12.75 6.00
CA ARG A 141 5.88 12.16 7.33
C ARG A 141 5.89 13.23 8.43
N LYS A 142 6.56 14.35 8.18
CA LYS A 142 6.60 15.48 9.10
C LYS A 142 5.19 16.06 9.34
N LEU A 143 4.46 16.37 8.27
CA LEU A 143 3.09 16.88 8.33
C LEU A 143 2.17 15.93 9.12
N ALA A 144 2.22 14.65 8.82
CA ALA A 144 1.41 13.63 9.49
C ALA A 144 1.73 13.56 11.00
N SER A 145 3.00 13.67 11.38
CA SER A 145 3.42 13.70 12.79
C SER A 145 2.93 14.96 13.52
N GLU A 146 3.11 16.14 12.92
CA GLU A 146 2.71 17.43 13.51
C GLU A 146 1.19 17.57 13.67
N LYS A 147 0.40 16.94 12.80
CA LYS A 147 -1.07 17.02 12.78
C LYS A 147 -1.76 15.82 13.40
N ASN A 148 -1.01 14.87 13.97
CA ASN A 148 -1.52 13.59 14.52
C ASN A 148 -2.39 12.85 13.48
N ILE A 149 -1.86 12.67 12.26
CA ILE A 149 -2.49 11.96 11.15
C ILE A 149 -1.80 10.62 10.98
N VAL A 150 -2.56 9.55 10.78
CA VAL A 150 -2.02 8.21 10.51
C VAL A 150 -1.51 8.15 9.06
N LEU A 151 -0.22 7.89 8.89
CA LEU A 151 0.40 7.70 7.57
C LEU A 151 0.43 6.22 7.21
N ILE A 152 -0.18 5.87 6.08
CA ILE A 152 -0.21 4.51 5.54
C ILE A 152 0.53 4.47 4.21
N PHE A 153 1.52 3.58 4.07
CA PHE A 153 2.11 3.26 2.78
C PHE A 153 1.53 1.98 2.19
N ASP A 154 0.98 2.08 0.99
CA ASP A 154 0.53 0.93 0.21
C ASP A 154 1.69 0.38 -0.60
N GLU A 155 2.25 -0.70 -0.11
CA GLU A 155 3.37 -1.42 -0.72
C GLU A 155 2.91 -2.73 -1.39
N CYS A 156 1.61 -2.88 -1.64
CA CYS A 156 1.10 -4.07 -2.33
C CYS A 156 1.73 -4.27 -3.71
N THR A 157 2.08 -3.18 -4.40
CA THR A 157 2.74 -3.23 -5.71
C THR A 157 4.25 -3.11 -5.61
N SER A 158 4.77 -2.23 -4.78
CA SER A 158 6.19 -1.88 -4.69
C SER A 158 6.99 -2.80 -3.76
N GLY A 159 6.36 -3.34 -2.73
CA GLY A 159 7.02 -4.19 -1.74
C GLY A 159 7.74 -5.38 -2.36
N PHE A 160 8.95 -5.67 -1.88
CA PHE A 160 9.83 -6.76 -2.31
C PHE A 160 10.33 -6.69 -3.77
N ARG A 161 10.14 -5.56 -4.47
CA ARG A 161 10.53 -5.44 -5.88
C ARG A 161 11.85 -4.70 -6.11
N LYS A 162 12.21 -3.74 -5.28
CA LYS A 162 13.48 -2.98 -5.38
C LYS A 162 14.31 -3.09 -4.09
N SER A 163 13.71 -3.57 -3.02
CA SER A 163 14.35 -3.80 -1.72
C SER A 163 13.75 -5.03 -1.04
N PHE A 164 14.47 -5.62 -0.10
CA PHE A 164 13.90 -6.67 0.75
C PHE A 164 13.03 -6.04 1.84
N GLY A 165 11.72 -6.15 1.67
CA GLY A 165 10.70 -5.47 2.48
C GLY A 165 10.07 -4.29 1.73
N GLY A 166 9.69 -3.26 2.49
CA GLY A 166 9.05 -2.06 1.94
C GLY A 166 10.04 -1.14 1.21
N LEU A 167 9.56 -0.54 0.13
CA LEU A 167 10.32 0.45 -0.65
C LEU A 167 10.62 1.72 0.15
N HIS A 168 9.75 2.08 1.12
CA HIS A 168 9.93 3.22 2.02
C HIS A 168 11.27 3.21 2.78
N LYS A 169 11.85 2.02 2.99
CA LYS A 169 13.17 1.85 3.63
C LYS A 169 14.28 2.56 2.87
N LEU A 170 14.21 2.59 1.52
CA LEU A 170 15.21 3.25 0.67
C LEU A 170 15.17 4.78 0.82
N TYR A 171 14.05 5.34 1.28
CA TYR A 171 13.88 6.77 1.51
C TYR A 171 14.03 7.17 2.98
N ALA A 172 14.30 6.21 3.87
CA ALA A 172 14.39 6.39 5.31
C ALA A 172 13.15 7.11 5.90
N VAL A 173 11.95 6.74 5.43
CA VAL A 173 10.67 7.28 5.92
C VAL A 173 9.83 6.15 6.49
N GLU A 174 9.56 6.19 7.78
CA GLU A 174 8.76 5.19 8.48
C GLU A 174 7.30 5.63 8.56
N PRO A 175 6.36 4.84 8.01
CA PRO A 175 4.93 5.11 8.16
C PRO A 175 4.44 4.67 9.55
N ASP A 176 3.17 4.92 9.84
CA ASP A 176 2.50 4.34 10.99
C ASP A 176 1.95 2.95 10.69
N MET A 177 1.60 2.70 9.41
CA MET A 177 1.17 1.41 8.90
C MET A 177 1.66 1.21 7.47
N ALA A 178 1.89 -0.03 7.06
CA ALA A 178 2.18 -0.38 5.67
C ALA A 178 1.45 -1.67 5.28
N MET A 179 1.25 -1.85 3.98
CA MET A 179 0.56 -3.02 3.45
C MET A 179 1.42 -3.70 2.40
N PHE A 180 1.38 -5.03 2.39
CA PHE A 180 2.09 -5.89 1.44
C PHE A 180 1.14 -6.90 0.81
N GLY A 181 1.41 -7.27 -0.44
CA GLY A 181 0.66 -8.26 -1.19
C GLY A 181 1.44 -8.70 -2.41
N LYS A 182 0.77 -9.18 -3.43
CA LYS A 182 1.37 -9.58 -4.72
C LYS A 182 2.65 -10.42 -4.55
N ALA A 183 3.84 -9.76 -4.59
CA ALA A 183 5.13 -10.41 -4.45
C ALA A 183 5.28 -11.18 -3.13
N LEU A 184 4.65 -10.75 -2.04
CA LEU A 184 4.67 -11.45 -0.75
C LEU A 184 4.16 -12.89 -0.89
N GLY A 185 3.03 -13.07 -1.55
CA GLY A 185 2.42 -14.39 -1.76
C GLY A 185 2.93 -15.12 -2.99
N ASN A 186 3.53 -14.39 -3.94
CA ASN A 186 4.09 -14.90 -5.19
C ASN A 186 3.15 -15.89 -5.91
N GLY A 187 1.89 -15.50 -6.10
CA GLY A 187 0.84 -16.31 -6.72
C GLY A 187 -0.19 -16.89 -5.74
N TYR A 188 0.11 -16.91 -4.46
CA TYR A 188 -0.85 -17.30 -3.42
C TYR A 188 -1.55 -16.09 -2.81
N ALA A 189 -2.82 -16.29 -2.44
CA ALA A 189 -3.67 -15.25 -1.89
C ALA A 189 -3.30 -14.95 -0.43
N VAL A 190 -2.40 -14.01 -0.24
CA VAL A 190 -2.03 -13.48 1.08
C VAL A 190 -1.65 -12.01 0.96
N THR A 191 -2.12 -11.22 1.91
CA THR A 191 -1.75 -9.83 2.11
C THR A 191 -1.52 -9.57 3.60
N ALA A 192 -0.69 -8.60 3.91
CA ALA A 192 -0.38 -8.20 5.28
C ALA A 192 -0.58 -6.69 5.46
N VAL A 193 -1.16 -6.30 6.57
CA VAL A 193 -1.14 -4.95 7.12
C VAL A 193 -0.26 -5.00 8.36
N ILE A 194 0.85 -4.28 8.34
CA ILE A 194 1.74 -4.14 9.52
C ILE A 194 1.68 -2.72 10.04
N GLY A 195 1.95 -2.52 11.30
CA GLY A 195 1.92 -1.18 11.87
C GLY A 195 2.41 -1.10 13.30
N LYS A 196 2.59 0.15 13.75
CA LYS A 196 2.91 0.47 15.13
C LYS A 196 1.81 -0.02 16.07
N LYS A 197 2.19 -0.53 17.23
CA LYS A 197 1.26 -1.07 18.23
C LYS A 197 0.15 -0.10 18.60
N GLU A 198 0.46 1.18 18.74
CA GLU A 198 -0.49 2.22 19.08
C GLU A 198 -1.61 2.38 18.03
N MET A 199 -1.29 2.18 16.75
CA MET A 199 -2.29 2.21 15.68
C MET A 199 -3.03 0.86 15.59
N MET A 200 -2.29 -0.24 15.58
CA MET A 200 -2.86 -1.57 15.33
C MET A 200 -3.78 -2.06 16.45
N LYS A 201 -3.61 -1.61 17.68
CA LYS A 201 -4.51 -1.90 18.81
C LYS A 201 -5.96 -1.43 18.56
N ALA A 202 -6.17 -0.43 17.71
CA ALA A 202 -7.52 -0.02 17.35
C ALA A 202 -8.31 -1.14 16.63
N ALA A 203 -7.64 -2.15 16.09
CA ALA A 203 -8.29 -3.34 15.54
C ALA A 203 -9.07 -4.16 16.59
N GLU A 204 -8.69 -4.07 17.86
CA GLU A 204 -9.36 -4.78 18.96
C GLU A 204 -10.76 -4.21 19.27
N THR A 205 -10.99 -2.95 18.95
CA THR A 205 -12.25 -2.23 19.20
C THR A 205 -13.17 -2.15 17.98
N THR A 206 -12.75 -2.68 16.84
CA THR A 206 -13.53 -2.72 15.60
C THR A 206 -13.62 -4.15 15.07
N PHE A 207 -14.80 -4.52 14.57
CA PHE A 207 -15.00 -5.87 14.02
C PHE A 207 -14.35 -6.00 12.65
N ILE A 208 -13.21 -6.72 12.61
CA ILE A 208 -12.46 -7.06 11.39
C ILE A 208 -12.21 -8.57 11.41
N SER A 209 -12.99 -9.33 10.65
CA SER A 209 -12.95 -10.78 10.69
C SER A 209 -13.26 -11.41 9.33
N SER A 210 -12.68 -12.57 9.08
CA SER A 210 -13.03 -13.47 7.99
C SER A 210 -12.58 -14.89 8.34
N THR A 211 -13.40 -15.88 7.99
CA THR A 211 -13.12 -17.30 8.24
C THR A 211 -11.82 -17.76 7.62
N PHE A 212 -11.50 -17.29 6.40
CA PHE A 212 -10.35 -17.76 5.64
C PHE A 212 -9.03 -17.02 5.89
N TRP A 213 -9.01 -16.01 6.75
CA TRP A 213 -7.75 -15.26 6.99
C TRP A 213 -6.73 -16.06 7.80
N THR A 214 -7.16 -17.09 8.54
CA THR A 214 -6.29 -17.96 9.34
C THR A 214 -5.95 -19.28 8.64
N GLU A 215 -6.27 -19.44 7.35
CA GLU A 215 -5.82 -20.62 6.61
C GLU A 215 -4.28 -20.56 6.42
N ARG A 216 -3.64 -21.73 6.38
CA ARG A 216 -2.18 -21.83 6.48
C ARG A 216 -1.45 -21.66 5.16
N ILE A 217 -2.11 -21.90 4.01
CA ILE A 217 -1.46 -21.97 2.68
C ILE A 217 -0.80 -20.63 2.34
N GLY A 218 -1.51 -19.51 2.52
CA GLY A 218 -0.99 -18.18 2.22
C GLY A 218 0.24 -17.83 3.05
N SER A 219 0.19 -18.10 4.36
CA SER A 219 1.31 -17.80 5.27
C SER A 219 2.51 -18.69 4.99
N ALA A 220 2.31 -20.01 4.76
CA ALA A 220 3.37 -20.93 4.38
C ALA A 220 4.05 -20.54 3.05
N ALA A 221 3.24 -20.15 2.05
CA ALA A 221 3.75 -19.67 0.76
C ALA A 221 4.55 -18.36 0.91
N ALA A 222 4.07 -17.42 1.71
CA ALA A 222 4.78 -16.17 1.97
C ALA A 222 6.12 -16.41 2.66
N LEU A 223 6.18 -17.27 3.67
CA LEU A 223 7.44 -17.64 4.36
C LEU A 223 8.43 -18.29 3.40
N ALA A 224 7.98 -19.23 2.56
CA ALA A 224 8.81 -19.85 1.54
C ALA A 224 9.33 -18.82 0.53
N THR A 225 8.46 -17.92 0.08
CA THR A 225 8.80 -16.83 -0.83
C THR A 225 9.85 -15.92 -0.22
N LEU A 226 9.66 -15.45 1.00
CA LEU A 226 10.63 -14.57 1.69
C LEU A 226 11.98 -15.25 1.87
N LYS A 227 12.01 -16.53 2.20
CA LYS A 227 13.25 -17.32 2.31
C LYS A 227 14.02 -17.38 0.98
N VAL A 228 13.32 -17.61 -0.13
CA VAL A 228 13.94 -17.63 -1.46
C VAL A 228 14.39 -16.23 -1.87
N MET A 229 13.55 -15.22 -1.67
CA MET A 229 13.91 -13.81 -1.97
C MET A 229 15.20 -13.40 -1.28
N GLU A 230 15.32 -13.66 0.02
CA GLU A 230 16.50 -13.30 0.80
C GLU A 230 17.75 -14.03 0.30
N LYS A 231 17.65 -15.35 0.09
CA LYS A 231 18.76 -16.18 -0.41
C LYS A 231 19.23 -15.75 -1.78
N GLU A 232 18.30 -15.50 -2.69
CA GLU A 232 18.60 -15.23 -4.10
C GLU A 232 18.74 -13.73 -4.41
N LYS A 233 18.45 -12.84 -3.44
CA LYS A 233 18.35 -11.39 -3.64
C LYS A 233 17.50 -11.05 -4.87
N SER A 234 16.31 -11.65 -4.92
CA SER A 234 15.47 -11.62 -6.12
C SER A 234 15.09 -10.20 -6.56
N TRP A 235 15.00 -9.24 -5.63
CA TRP A 235 14.74 -7.82 -5.94
C TRP A 235 15.84 -7.20 -6.81
N GLU A 236 17.10 -7.60 -6.66
CA GLU A 236 18.21 -7.14 -7.51
C GLU A 236 18.04 -7.73 -8.92
N LYS A 237 17.74 -9.03 -9.01
CA LYS A 237 17.60 -9.75 -10.29
C LYS A 237 16.42 -9.23 -11.11
N ILE A 238 15.24 -9.05 -10.48
CA ILE A 238 14.06 -8.56 -11.20
C ILE A 238 14.21 -7.09 -11.59
N THR A 239 14.88 -6.27 -10.79
CA THR A 239 15.20 -4.89 -11.14
C THR A 239 16.12 -4.85 -12.37
N ALA A 240 17.24 -5.59 -12.35
CA ALA A 240 18.17 -5.67 -13.49
C ALA A 240 17.50 -6.20 -14.77
N THR A 241 16.60 -7.19 -14.64
CA THR A 241 15.82 -7.71 -15.76
C THR A 241 14.89 -6.63 -16.34
N GLY A 242 14.19 -5.89 -15.49
CA GLY A 242 13.32 -4.80 -15.92
C GLY A 242 14.07 -3.66 -16.58
N GLU A 243 15.23 -3.27 -16.05
CA GLU A 243 16.13 -2.28 -16.66
C GLU A 243 16.61 -2.75 -18.05
N TYR A 244 16.98 -4.03 -18.17
CA TYR A 244 17.34 -4.60 -19.47
C TYR A 244 16.19 -4.50 -20.48
N ILE A 245 14.96 -4.85 -20.06
CA ILE A 245 13.77 -4.79 -20.91
C ILE A 245 13.49 -3.35 -21.36
N THR A 246 13.46 -2.40 -20.43
CA THR A 246 13.17 -0.98 -20.75
C THR A 246 14.23 -0.38 -21.65
N ASN A 247 15.52 -0.72 -21.46
CA ASN A 247 16.62 -0.31 -22.35
C ASN A 247 16.43 -0.88 -23.76
N LYS A 248 16.03 -2.15 -23.88
CA LYS A 248 15.73 -2.76 -25.18
C LYS A 248 14.53 -2.12 -25.88
N TRP A 249 13.49 -1.76 -25.17
CA TRP A 249 12.39 -0.98 -25.74
C TRP A 249 12.87 0.36 -26.31
N GLN A 250 13.74 1.07 -25.56
CA GLN A 250 14.30 2.34 -26.03
C GLN A 250 15.18 2.16 -27.28
N GLU A 251 16.04 1.12 -27.31
CA GLU A 251 16.85 0.79 -28.49
C GLU A 251 16.00 0.52 -29.73
N ILE A 252 14.94 -0.29 -29.57
CA ILE A 252 14.02 -0.61 -30.67
C ILE A 252 13.26 0.65 -31.13
N ALA A 253 12.76 1.44 -30.19
CA ALA A 253 12.05 2.68 -30.53
C ALA A 253 12.94 3.65 -31.29
N ASN A 254 14.19 3.83 -30.87
CA ASN A 254 15.16 4.67 -31.56
C ASN A 254 15.48 4.14 -32.97
N HIS A 255 15.56 2.81 -33.14
CA HIS A 255 15.81 2.20 -34.45
C HIS A 255 14.68 2.47 -35.46
N PHE A 256 13.45 2.52 -34.98
CA PHE A 256 12.25 2.76 -35.82
C PHE A 256 11.72 4.20 -35.77
N ASP A 257 12.48 5.13 -35.15
CA ASP A 257 12.07 6.54 -34.96
C ASP A 257 10.67 6.68 -34.32
N LEU A 258 10.42 5.85 -33.29
CA LEU A 258 9.14 5.87 -32.55
C LEU A 258 9.32 6.61 -31.23
N PRO A 259 8.39 7.52 -30.86
CA PRO A 259 8.41 8.14 -29.53
C PRO A 259 8.01 7.12 -28.47
N ILE A 260 8.86 6.94 -27.48
CA ILE A 260 8.59 6.10 -26.30
C ILE A 260 9.04 6.81 -25.04
N ALA A 261 8.26 6.68 -23.97
CA ALA A 261 8.64 7.08 -22.62
C ALA A 261 8.49 5.89 -21.67
N THR A 262 9.52 5.62 -20.88
CA THR A 262 9.48 4.61 -19.82
C THR A 262 9.54 5.28 -18.46
N SER A 263 8.76 4.79 -17.50
CA SER A 263 8.71 5.34 -16.15
C SER A 263 8.36 4.26 -15.13
N GLY A 264 8.57 4.52 -13.86
CA GLY A 264 8.17 3.64 -12.78
C GLY A 264 9.25 2.66 -12.33
N LEU A 265 8.84 1.67 -11.55
CA LEU A 265 9.73 0.63 -11.03
C LEU A 265 10.12 -0.33 -12.16
N ALA A 266 11.42 -0.47 -12.42
CA ALA A 266 11.94 -1.38 -13.44
C ALA A 266 11.41 -2.82 -13.30
N ALA A 267 11.25 -3.30 -12.08
CA ALA A 267 10.67 -4.62 -11.79
C ALA A 267 9.18 -4.76 -12.16
N LEU A 268 8.57 -3.73 -12.77
CA LEU A 268 7.18 -3.72 -13.26
C LEU A 268 7.12 -3.50 -14.79
N ALA A 269 8.26 -3.54 -15.46
CA ALA A 269 8.37 -3.40 -16.91
C ALA A 269 7.67 -4.56 -17.66
#